data_07369ea514b67ca806f0aaa85c54ac5d
#
_entry.id   07369ea514b67ca806f0aaa85c54ac5d
#
_cell.length_a   1.000
_cell.length_b   1.000
_cell.length_c   1.000
_cell.angle_alpha   90.00
_cell.angle_beta   90.00
_cell.angle_gamma   90.00
#
_symmetry.space_group_name_H-M   'P 1'
#
loop_
_entity.id
_entity.type
_entity.pdbx_description
1 polymer ?
#
loop_
_entity_poly.entity_id
_entity_poly.type
_entity_poly.pdbx_seq_one_letter_code
_entity_poly.pdbx_strand_id
1 'polypeptide(L)'
;AIVTIPAGEKSVDFEIISNKKGVVADKVQLEIGVKYPLPEADMGRVEEVLRVVVKPYMEAEDLTEEQQALLEGYKAKGLDLSKWIGVIPVKVSVEVPPTDGLESLINGMKKVYTGKTVITLSEDATAEQPILKMTNNPMGLTEFMYDMLRKETVENDMFWYYDPGEGEINPYMAMMELIGLSKTSLETFEMTLDNIRVDFPNNGVSNVEFLGGRPDIWDETELVTVVPFAYNYSAWNRLKELLDAGDNELAQEYVDYGATLDPTQYLFYSGIDEDYWEDGNWMEPQGVLTGNKLTFQFNFDHYSAGGYSIIRVEYTLSE
;
A
#
# COMPACT_ATOMS: atom_id res chain seq x y z
N ALA A 1 24.22 -16.08 -9.12
CA ALA A 1 24.40 -17.21 -10.03
C ALA A 1 25.30 -16.77 -11.18
N ILE A 2 26.10 -17.66 -11.74
CA ILE A 2 26.94 -17.41 -12.90
C ILE A 2 26.46 -18.38 -13.98
N VAL A 3 26.12 -17.83 -15.14
CA VAL A 3 25.79 -18.60 -16.35
C VAL A 3 26.93 -18.38 -17.35
N THR A 4 27.47 -19.45 -17.90
CA THR A 4 28.59 -19.36 -18.81
C THR A 4 28.15 -19.67 -20.24
N ILE A 5 28.47 -18.80 -21.19
CA ILE A 5 28.31 -19.08 -22.62
C ILE A 5 29.43 -20.03 -23.04
N PRO A 6 29.12 -21.23 -23.52
CA PRO A 6 30.15 -22.18 -23.95
C PRO A 6 31.03 -21.64 -25.09
N ALA A 7 32.28 -22.07 -25.16
CA ALA A 7 33.19 -21.64 -26.22
C ALA A 7 32.64 -22.05 -27.60
N GLY A 8 32.49 -21.07 -28.48
CA GLY A 8 31.94 -21.25 -29.83
C GLY A 8 30.42 -20.95 -29.94
N GLU A 9 29.71 -20.82 -28.83
CA GLU A 9 28.32 -20.40 -28.82
C GLU A 9 28.20 -18.88 -28.77
N LYS A 10 27.07 -18.34 -29.28
CA LYS A 10 26.79 -16.89 -29.29
C LYS A 10 25.80 -16.48 -28.23
N SER A 11 25.08 -17.42 -27.66
CA SER A 11 24.04 -17.20 -26.67
C SER A 11 23.87 -18.40 -25.74
N VAL A 12 23.30 -18.17 -24.61
CA VAL A 12 22.82 -19.20 -23.69
C VAL A 12 21.49 -18.73 -23.10
N ASP A 13 20.49 -19.63 -23.10
CA ASP A 13 19.23 -19.37 -22.47
C ASP A 13 19.28 -19.77 -20.99
N PHE A 14 18.74 -18.97 -20.13
CA PHE A 14 18.59 -19.29 -18.70
C PHE A 14 17.24 -18.80 -18.19
N GLU A 15 16.75 -19.50 -17.21
CA GLU A 15 15.49 -19.19 -16.55
C GLU A 15 15.73 -18.58 -15.18
N ILE A 16 14.98 -17.53 -14.86
CA ILE A 16 14.99 -16.92 -13.54
C ILE A 16 13.74 -17.40 -12.81
N ILE A 17 13.96 -18.25 -11.80
CA ILE A 17 12.87 -18.80 -11.00
C ILE A 17 12.83 -18.05 -9.66
N SER A 18 11.69 -17.43 -9.33
CA SER A 18 11.44 -16.88 -8.02
C SER A 18 11.06 -18.02 -7.06
N ASN A 19 11.85 -18.21 -6.01
CA ASN A 19 11.55 -19.19 -4.96
C ASN A 19 10.66 -18.62 -3.85
N LYS A 20 10.34 -17.32 -3.90
CA LYS A 20 9.42 -16.70 -2.93
C LYS A 20 7.99 -16.85 -3.44
N LYS A 21 7.19 -17.58 -2.68
CA LYS A 21 5.74 -17.54 -2.78
C LYS A 21 5.27 -16.36 -1.92
N GLY A 22 4.78 -15.33 -2.55
CA GLY A 22 4.26 -14.13 -1.90
C GLY A 22 4.23 -12.98 -2.86
N VAL A 23 3.36 -12.03 -2.60
CA VAL A 23 3.30 -10.79 -3.37
C VAL A 23 4.62 -10.06 -3.13
N VAL A 24 5.35 -9.83 -4.20
CA VAL A 24 6.48 -8.91 -4.15
C VAL A 24 5.84 -7.53 -4.11
N ALA A 25 5.82 -6.90 -2.93
CA ALA A 25 5.25 -5.57 -2.74
C ALA A 25 5.97 -4.53 -3.58
N ASP A 26 7.26 -4.76 -3.87
CA ASP A 26 8.12 -3.86 -4.60
C ASP A 26 8.60 -4.43 -5.93
N LYS A 27 8.94 -3.54 -6.85
CA LYS A 27 9.69 -3.89 -8.04
C LYS A 27 11.02 -4.51 -7.62
N VAL A 28 11.16 -5.81 -7.78
CA VAL A 28 12.48 -6.43 -7.66
C VAL A 28 13.25 -6.11 -8.94
N GLN A 29 14.27 -5.29 -8.80
CA GLN A 29 15.19 -5.02 -9.89
C GLN A 29 16.35 -6.02 -9.80
N LEU A 30 16.48 -6.87 -10.81
CA LEU A 30 17.61 -7.75 -10.98
C LEU A 30 18.57 -7.12 -12.01
N GLU A 31 19.80 -6.86 -11.61
CA GLU A 31 20.85 -6.45 -12.52
C GLU A 31 21.65 -7.67 -12.97
N ILE A 32 21.66 -7.91 -14.28
CA ILE A 32 22.45 -8.98 -14.88
C ILE A 32 23.60 -8.30 -15.61
N GLY A 33 24.79 -8.43 -15.07
CA GLY A 33 26.02 -7.96 -15.67
C GLY A 33 26.80 -9.09 -16.34
N VAL A 34 27.61 -8.76 -17.32
CA VAL A 34 28.54 -9.69 -17.96
C VAL A 34 29.88 -9.63 -17.23
N LYS A 35 30.34 -10.79 -16.73
CA LYS A 35 31.63 -10.92 -16.10
C LYS A 35 32.57 -11.70 -17.05
N TYR A 36 33.60 -11.03 -17.52
CA TYR A 36 34.61 -11.65 -18.37
C TYR A 36 35.76 -12.21 -17.52
N PRO A 37 36.33 -13.35 -17.89
CA PRO A 37 37.53 -13.91 -17.26
C PRO A 37 38.82 -13.26 -17.72
N LEU A 38 38.80 -12.33 -18.69
CA LEU A 38 39.96 -11.69 -19.29
C LEU A 38 40.31 -10.35 -18.63
N PRO A 39 41.58 -9.91 -18.68
CA PRO A 39 41.99 -8.61 -18.19
C PRO A 39 41.22 -7.45 -18.85
N GLU A 40 40.97 -6.40 -18.11
CA GLU A 40 40.20 -5.22 -18.56
C GLU A 40 40.69 -4.58 -19.85
N ALA A 41 41.99 -4.74 -20.16
CA ALA A 41 42.66 -4.20 -21.39
C ALA A 41 42.21 -4.90 -22.69
N ASP A 42 41.69 -6.12 -22.59
CA ASP A 42 41.28 -6.93 -23.74
C ASP A 42 39.77 -6.96 -23.95
N MET A 43 39.04 -6.28 -23.07
CA MET A 43 37.59 -6.19 -23.17
C MET A 43 37.21 -4.96 -23.97
N GLY A 44 36.71 -5.16 -25.17
CA GLY A 44 35.94 -4.13 -25.85
C GLY A 44 34.81 -3.65 -24.91
N ARG A 45 34.41 -2.38 -25.01
CA ARG A 45 33.42 -1.73 -24.16
C ARG A 45 32.11 -2.52 -24.16
N VAL A 46 31.80 -3.22 -23.08
CA VAL A 46 30.52 -3.89 -22.86
C VAL A 46 29.82 -3.16 -21.72
N GLU A 47 28.92 -2.29 -22.08
CA GLU A 47 28.15 -1.44 -21.13
C GLU A 47 26.67 -1.82 -21.06
N GLU A 48 26.29 -3.04 -21.44
CA GLU A 48 24.89 -3.43 -21.34
C GLU A 48 24.60 -4.16 -20.03
N VAL A 49 23.94 -3.47 -19.12
CA VAL A 49 23.31 -4.07 -17.96
C VAL A 49 21.85 -4.34 -18.33
N LEU A 50 21.48 -5.60 -18.39
CA LEU A 50 20.07 -5.98 -18.53
C LEU A 50 19.37 -5.76 -17.18
N ARG A 51 18.40 -4.88 -17.18
CA ARG A 51 17.53 -4.66 -16.02
C ARG A 51 16.24 -5.46 -16.21
N VAL A 52 16.05 -6.48 -15.41
CA VAL A 52 14.82 -7.24 -15.35
C VAL A 52 13.98 -6.69 -14.20
N VAL A 53 12.82 -6.16 -14.53
CA VAL A 53 11.85 -5.71 -13.55
C VAL A 53 10.80 -6.81 -13.40
N VAL A 54 10.83 -7.50 -12.28
CA VAL A 54 9.78 -8.46 -11.91
C VAL A 54 8.65 -7.68 -11.27
N LYS A 55 7.50 -7.70 -11.94
CA LYS A 55 6.25 -7.18 -11.36
C LYS A 55 5.48 -8.33 -10.74
N PRO A 56 4.76 -8.10 -9.62
CA PRO A 56 3.89 -9.11 -9.07
C PRO A 56 2.85 -9.55 -10.13
N TYR A 57 2.64 -10.84 -10.22
CA TYR A 57 1.56 -11.38 -11.03
C TYR A 57 0.25 -11.14 -10.26
N MET A 58 -0.67 -10.45 -10.89
CA MET A 58 -2.00 -10.19 -10.34
C MET A 58 -2.99 -11.08 -11.05
N GLU A 59 -3.70 -11.87 -10.29
CA GLU A 59 -4.81 -12.69 -10.74
C GLU A 59 -6.01 -12.45 -9.83
N ALA A 60 -7.18 -12.33 -10.43
CA ALA A 60 -8.41 -12.29 -9.66
C ALA A 60 -8.86 -13.73 -9.38
N GLU A 61 -9.32 -13.99 -8.17
CA GLU A 61 -9.96 -15.25 -7.83
C GLU A 61 -11.27 -15.42 -8.62
N ASP A 62 -11.59 -16.66 -8.94
CA ASP A 62 -12.87 -16.98 -9.57
C ASP A 62 -14.02 -16.64 -8.63
N LEU A 63 -15.06 -16.03 -9.17
CA LEU A 63 -16.26 -15.71 -8.41
C LEU A 63 -17.02 -16.98 -8.03
N THR A 64 -17.52 -17.02 -6.80
CA THR A 64 -18.45 -18.07 -6.37
C THR A 64 -19.78 -17.96 -7.11
N GLU A 65 -20.57 -19.03 -7.12
CA GLU A 65 -21.92 -19.01 -7.71
C GLU A 65 -22.81 -17.95 -7.04
N GLU A 66 -22.67 -17.74 -5.74
CA GLU A 66 -23.40 -16.71 -4.99
C GLU A 66 -23.00 -15.30 -5.44
N GLN A 67 -21.70 -15.04 -5.57
CA GLN A 67 -21.21 -13.75 -6.07
C GLN A 67 -21.66 -13.48 -7.51
N GLN A 68 -21.68 -14.49 -8.37
CA GLN A 68 -22.18 -14.36 -9.72
C GLN A 68 -23.69 -14.02 -9.75
N ALA A 69 -24.48 -14.70 -8.90
CA ALA A 69 -25.90 -14.40 -8.76
C ALA A 69 -26.16 -12.98 -8.24
N LEU A 70 -25.35 -12.49 -7.30
CA LEU A 70 -25.43 -11.11 -6.84
C LEU A 70 -25.14 -10.11 -7.96
N LEU A 71 -24.10 -10.32 -8.76
CA LEU A 71 -23.77 -9.44 -9.90
C LEU A 71 -24.88 -9.40 -10.95
N GLU A 72 -25.49 -10.53 -11.25
CA GLU A 72 -26.64 -10.57 -12.14
C GLU A 72 -27.85 -9.81 -11.56
N GLY A 73 -28.08 -9.96 -10.25
CA GLY A 73 -29.12 -9.24 -9.54
C GLY A 73 -28.90 -7.71 -9.55
N TYR A 74 -27.68 -7.26 -9.34
CA TYR A 74 -27.32 -5.83 -9.43
C TYR A 74 -27.51 -5.30 -10.84
N LYS A 75 -27.07 -6.06 -11.84
CA LYS A 75 -27.25 -5.69 -13.24
C LYS A 75 -28.72 -5.55 -13.62
N ALA A 76 -29.59 -6.42 -13.12
CA ALA A 76 -31.03 -6.31 -13.33
C ALA A 76 -31.64 -5.05 -12.70
N LYS A 77 -31.01 -4.52 -11.64
CA LYS A 77 -31.36 -3.25 -10.98
C LYS A 77 -30.65 -2.03 -11.62
N GLY A 78 -29.91 -2.21 -12.71
CA GLY A 78 -29.24 -1.14 -13.45
C GLY A 78 -27.77 -0.88 -13.04
N LEU A 79 -27.20 -1.68 -12.12
CA LEU A 79 -25.82 -1.57 -11.67
C LEU A 79 -24.97 -2.74 -12.21
N ASP A 80 -24.29 -2.55 -13.33
CA ASP A 80 -23.41 -3.57 -13.92
C ASP A 80 -22.00 -3.52 -13.33
N LEU A 81 -21.82 -4.18 -12.17
CA LEU A 81 -20.51 -4.30 -11.51
C LEU A 81 -19.65 -5.41 -12.12
N SER A 82 -20.18 -6.29 -12.97
CA SER A 82 -19.41 -7.40 -13.55
C SER A 82 -18.17 -6.92 -14.32
N LYS A 83 -18.22 -5.71 -14.89
CA LYS A 83 -17.11 -5.08 -15.61
C LYS A 83 -15.97 -4.60 -14.70
N TRP A 84 -16.28 -4.44 -13.41
CA TRP A 84 -15.36 -3.93 -12.42
C TRP A 84 -14.67 -5.04 -11.61
N ILE A 85 -15.09 -6.28 -11.82
CA ILE A 85 -14.47 -7.45 -11.19
C ILE A 85 -13.26 -7.90 -11.99
N GLY A 86 -12.16 -8.13 -11.29
CA GLY A 86 -10.91 -8.58 -11.89
C GLY A 86 -9.76 -7.61 -11.70
N VAL A 87 -8.79 -7.66 -12.59
CA VAL A 87 -7.58 -6.84 -12.54
C VAL A 87 -7.80 -5.53 -13.31
N ILE A 88 -8.03 -4.46 -12.61
CA ILE A 88 -8.42 -3.16 -13.17
C ILE A 88 -7.25 -2.17 -13.11
N PRO A 89 -6.93 -1.46 -14.21
CA PRO A 89 -5.92 -0.40 -14.19
C PRO A 89 -6.32 0.75 -13.28
N VAL A 90 -5.35 1.27 -12.54
CA VAL A 90 -5.54 2.41 -11.62
C VAL A 90 -4.50 3.49 -11.87
N LYS A 91 -4.94 4.72 -11.73
CA LYS A 91 -4.10 5.91 -11.65
C LYS A 91 -4.44 6.66 -10.38
N VAL A 92 -3.44 7.00 -9.59
CA VAL A 92 -3.63 7.79 -8.38
C VAL A 92 -2.71 8.98 -8.36
N SER A 93 -3.26 10.13 -7.98
CA SER A 93 -2.53 11.38 -7.77
C SER A 93 -2.48 11.66 -6.27
N VAL A 94 -1.27 11.84 -5.75
CA VAL A 94 -1.01 12.26 -4.37
C VAL A 94 -0.43 13.66 -4.43
N GLU A 95 -1.06 14.62 -3.76
CA GLU A 95 -0.65 16.00 -3.68
C GLU A 95 -0.52 16.41 -2.22
N VAL A 96 0.70 16.74 -1.81
CA VAL A 96 1.02 17.25 -0.48
C VAL A 96 1.30 18.73 -0.60
N PRO A 97 0.49 19.61 0.01
CA PRO A 97 0.72 21.04 -0.04
C PRO A 97 2.07 21.41 0.58
N PRO A 98 2.75 22.43 0.06
CA PRO A 98 3.94 22.96 0.72
C PRO A 98 3.54 23.64 2.03
N THR A 99 4.20 23.29 3.13
CA THR A 99 4.01 23.93 4.42
C THR A 99 5.31 24.60 4.85
N ASP A 100 5.27 25.90 5.09
CA ASP A 100 6.44 26.68 5.49
C ASP A 100 6.90 26.28 6.91
N GLY A 101 8.18 26.04 7.06
CA GLY A 101 8.81 25.80 8.35
C GLY A 101 8.69 24.36 8.88
N LEU A 102 8.09 23.45 8.12
CA LEU A 102 8.12 22.02 8.45
C LEU A 102 9.13 21.29 7.55
N GLU A 103 10.09 20.62 8.16
CA GLU A 103 10.95 19.65 7.49
C GLU A 103 10.16 18.35 7.28
N SER A 104 9.16 18.39 6.42
CA SER A 104 8.40 17.20 6.07
C SER A 104 9.13 16.40 5.00
N LEU A 105 9.18 15.09 5.16
CA LEU A 105 9.81 14.16 4.22
C LEU A 105 9.21 14.21 2.81
N ILE A 106 8.00 14.74 2.68
CA ILE A 106 7.24 14.82 1.42
C ILE A 106 6.61 16.20 1.18
N ASN A 107 7.12 17.23 1.84
CA ASN A 107 6.62 18.60 1.72
C ASN A 107 6.59 19.08 0.26
N GLY A 108 5.45 19.58 -0.19
CA GLY A 108 5.28 20.06 -1.56
C GLY A 108 5.31 18.96 -2.63
N MET A 109 5.17 17.71 -2.25
CA MET A 109 5.18 16.59 -3.18
C MET A 109 3.92 16.59 -4.07
N LYS A 110 4.14 16.36 -5.35
CA LYS A 110 3.06 16.04 -6.30
C LYS A 110 3.49 14.85 -7.14
N LYS A 111 2.87 13.69 -6.90
CA LYS A 111 3.26 12.44 -7.54
C LYS A 111 2.05 11.71 -8.09
N VAL A 112 2.24 11.06 -9.24
CA VAL A 112 1.25 10.20 -9.88
C VAL A 112 1.80 8.79 -9.91
N TYR A 113 1.01 7.85 -9.37
CA TYR A 113 1.28 6.43 -9.44
C TYR A 113 0.33 5.80 -10.45
N THR A 114 0.79 4.77 -11.12
CA THR A 114 -0.02 3.96 -12.04
C THR A 114 0.21 2.50 -11.74
N GLY A 115 -0.83 1.72 -11.81
CA GLY A 115 -0.75 0.29 -11.51
C GLY A 115 -2.01 -0.45 -11.91
N LYS A 116 -2.24 -1.53 -11.21
CA LYS A 116 -3.47 -2.31 -11.30
C LYS A 116 -3.90 -2.68 -9.89
N THR A 117 -5.20 -2.88 -9.71
CA THR A 117 -5.83 -3.37 -8.48
C THR A 117 -6.68 -4.58 -8.83
N VAL A 118 -6.73 -5.56 -7.97
CA VAL A 118 -7.74 -6.63 -8.06
C VAL A 118 -8.98 -6.15 -7.33
N ILE A 119 -10.11 -6.10 -8.03
CA ILE A 119 -11.42 -5.75 -7.48
C ILE A 119 -12.30 -6.98 -7.51
N THR A 120 -12.97 -7.28 -6.42
CA THR A 120 -13.95 -8.36 -6.28
C THR A 120 -15.14 -7.90 -5.45
N LEU A 121 -16.15 -8.75 -5.28
CA LEU A 121 -17.18 -8.52 -4.30
C LEU A 121 -16.67 -8.86 -2.90
N SER A 122 -17.06 -8.06 -1.92
CA SER A 122 -16.89 -8.39 -0.51
C SER A 122 -17.72 -9.62 -0.13
N GLU A 123 -17.31 -10.32 0.90
CA GLU A 123 -18.10 -11.40 1.52
C GLU A 123 -19.36 -10.86 2.20
N ASP A 124 -19.34 -9.58 2.58
CA ASP A 124 -20.47 -8.88 3.21
C ASP A 124 -21.48 -8.30 2.19
N ALA A 125 -21.23 -8.48 0.89
CA ALA A 125 -22.16 -8.02 -0.15
C ALA A 125 -23.49 -8.77 -0.11
N THR A 126 -24.59 -8.04 -0.24
CA THR A 126 -25.95 -8.61 -0.26
C THR A 126 -26.73 -8.14 -1.50
N ALA A 127 -27.89 -8.70 -1.74
CA ALA A 127 -28.73 -8.33 -2.89
C ALA A 127 -29.20 -6.86 -2.86
N GLU A 128 -29.23 -6.24 -1.69
CA GLU A 128 -29.64 -4.84 -1.45
C GLU A 128 -28.45 -3.92 -1.28
N GLN A 129 -27.29 -4.47 -0.93
CA GLN A 129 -26.10 -3.69 -0.60
C GLN A 129 -24.88 -4.24 -1.35
N PRO A 130 -24.61 -3.73 -2.56
CA PRO A 130 -23.39 -4.05 -3.28
C PRO A 130 -22.17 -3.52 -2.54
N ILE A 131 -21.22 -4.40 -2.20
CA ILE A 131 -19.97 -4.03 -1.53
C ILE A 131 -18.80 -4.61 -2.33
N LEU A 132 -17.86 -3.73 -2.69
CA LEU A 132 -16.62 -4.11 -3.36
C LEU A 132 -15.49 -4.29 -2.34
N LYS A 133 -14.54 -5.15 -2.72
CA LYS A 133 -13.28 -5.37 -2.03
C LYS A 133 -12.14 -5.21 -3.02
N MET A 134 -11.07 -4.59 -2.58
CA MET A 134 -9.85 -4.41 -3.35
C MET A 134 -8.70 -5.15 -2.68
N THR A 135 -7.98 -5.93 -3.44
CA THR A 135 -6.77 -6.62 -3.03
C THR A 135 -5.64 -6.29 -4.00
N ASN A 136 -4.41 -6.62 -3.67
CA ASN A 136 -3.26 -6.36 -4.52
C ASN A 136 -3.22 -4.91 -5.04
N ASN A 137 -2.65 -4.02 -4.25
CA ASN A 137 -2.50 -2.60 -4.55
C ASN A 137 -3.84 -1.82 -4.58
N PRO A 138 -4.64 -1.89 -3.50
CA PRO A 138 -5.89 -1.14 -3.43
C PRO A 138 -5.63 0.35 -3.62
N MET A 139 -6.50 1.01 -4.39
CA MET A 139 -6.38 2.42 -4.77
C MET A 139 -5.08 2.82 -5.48
N GLY A 140 -4.20 1.85 -5.83
CA GLY A 140 -2.89 2.15 -6.39
C GLY A 140 -1.88 2.71 -5.37
N LEU A 141 -2.14 2.56 -4.07
CA LEU A 141 -1.45 3.26 -3.00
C LEU A 141 -0.40 2.42 -2.26
N THR A 142 -0.28 1.12 -2.52
CA THR A 142 0.61 0.26 -1.73
C THR A 142 2.06 0.76 -1.73
N GLU A 143 2.59 1.20 -2.87
CA GLU A 143 3.95 1.76 -2.97
C GLU A 143 4.09 3.03 -2.12
N PHE A 144 3.12 3.93 -2.20
CA PHE A 144 3.13 5.18 -1.43
C PHE A 144 3.04 4.91 0.08
N MET A 145 2.12 4.08 0.50
CA MET A 145 1.92 3.79 1.92
C MET A 145 3.11 3.05 2.52
N TYR A 146 3.72 2.13 1.77
CA TYR A 146 4.92 1.45 2.24
C TYR A 146 6.12 2.40 2.36
N ASP A 147 6.29 3.31 1.39
CA ASP A 147 7.33 4.35 1.45
C ASP A 147 7.14 5.25 2.68
N MET A 148 5.91 5.66 2.97
CA MET A 148 5.59 6.44 4.17
C MET A 148 5.89 5.66 5.46
N LEU A 149 5.44 4.41 5.54
CA LEU A 149 5.69 3.55 6.70
C LEU A 149 7.21 3.39 6.96
N ARG A 150 7.99 3.18 5.92
CA ARG A 150 9.45 3.07 6.05
C ARG A 150 10.09 4.37 6.55
N LYS A 151 9.67 5.51 6.01
CA LYS A 151 10.18 6.82 6.42
C LYS A 151 9.85 7.16 7.86
N GLU A 152 8.71 6.70 8.34
CA GLU A 152 8.31 6.89 9.73
C GLU A 152 8.96 5.91 10.69
N THR A 153 9.39 4.76 10.20
CA THR A 153 9.97 3.69 11.03
C THR A 153 11.44 3.46 10.70
N VAL A 154 11.77 2.48 9.89
CA VAL A 154 13.14 2.00 9.68
C VAL A 154 14.08 3.03 9.02
N GLU A 155 13.55 4.02 8.34
CA GLU A 155 14.32 5.12 7.74
C GLU A 155 14.34 6.37 8.62
N ASN A 156 13.58 6.38 9.69
CA ASN A 156 13.58 7.46 10.67
C ASN A 156 14.78 7.32 11.62
N ASP A 157 15.59 8.35 11.67
CA ASP A 157 16.77 8.35 12.52
C ASP A 157 16.43 8.24 14.02
N MET A 158 15.24 8.65 14.43
CA MET A 158 14.82 8.52 15.84
C MET A 158 14.74 7.06 16.29
N PHE A 159 14.40 6.12 15.41
CA PHE A 159 14.42 4.69 15.76
C PHE A 159 15.82 4.15 16.03
N TRP A 160 16.85 4.76 15.44
CA TRP A 160 18.22 4.29 15.53
C TRP A 160 19.07 5.08 16.51
N TYR A 161 18.77 6.38 16.67
CA TYR A 161 19.60 7.32 17.42
C TYR A 161 18.86 7.94 18.62
N TYR A 162 17.68 7.43 18.96
CA TYR A 162 17.01 7.86 20.17
C TYR A 162 17.92 7.59 21.37
N ASP A 163 18.21 8.63 22.13
CA ASP A 163 19.05 8.56 23.34
C ASP A 163 18.13 8.58 24.57
N PRO A 164 17.89 7.42 25.20
CA PRO A 164 17.04 7.36 26.39
C PRO A 164 17.73 7.91 27.66
N GLY A 165 19.03 8.18 27.58
CA GLY A 165 19.84 8.61 28.74
C GLY A 165 21.01 7.67 29.02
N GLU A 166 21.88 8.11 29.95
CA GLU A 166 23.12 7.38 30.29
C GLU A 166 22.80 6.01 30.92
N GLY A 167 23.14 4.94 30.20
CA GLY A 167 23.01 3.56 30.69
C GLY A 167 21.65 2.90 30.36
N GLU A 168 20.77 3.58 29.63
CA GLU A 168 19.51 3.02 29.18
C GLU A 168 19.63 2.46 27.75
N ILE A 169 18.75 1.53 27.41
CA ILE A 169 18.72 0.91 26.08
C ILE A 169 17.75 1.70 25.21
N ASN A 170 18.15 2.00 23.97
CA ASN A 170 17.23 2.51 22.96
C ASN A 170 16.17 1.44 22.62
N PRO A 171 14.89 1.61 23.01
CA PRO A 171 13.87 0.58 22.83
C PRO A 171 13.57 0.31 21.36
N TYR A 172 13.63 1.31 20.51
CA TYR A 172 13.38 1.16 19.08
C TYR A 172 14.46 0.32 18.40
N MET A 173 15.72 0.63 18.66
CA MET A 173 16.84 -0.11 18.12
C MET A 173 16.85 -1.55 18.64
N ALA A 174 16.60 -1.75 19.92
CA ALA A 174 16.56 -3.08 20.54
C ALA A 174 15.39 -3.91 19.97
N MET A 175 14.22 -3.32 19.75
CA MET A 175 13.10 -3.98 19.07
C MET A 175 13.47 -4.41 17.65
N MET A 176 14.08 -3.53 16.86
CA MET A 176 14.47 -3.85 15.49
C MET A 176 15.50 -4.97 15.43
N GLU A 177 16.47 -4.98 16.33
CA GLU A 177 17.43 -6.09 16.46
C GLU A 177 16.73 -7.41 16.85
N LEU A 178 15.78 -7.36 17.78
CA LEU A 178 15.03 -8.51 18.26
C LEU A 178 14.28 -9.23 17.12
N ILE A 179 13.68 -8.48 16.21
CA ILE A 179 12.94 -9.02 15.06
C ILE A 179 13.78 -9.14 13.78
N GLY A 180 15.07 -8.85 13.84
CA GLY A 180 15.99 -8.93 12.71
C GLY A 180 15.72 -7.88 11.62
N LEU A 181 15.24 -6.68 12.00
CA LEU A 181 14.95 -5.58 11.09
C LEU A 181 16.14 -4.61 11.03
N SER A 182 16.42 -4.09 9.84
CA SER A 182 17.46 -3.08 9.59
C SER A 182 17.00 -2.06 8.56
N LYS A 183 17.73 -0.94 8.43
CA LYS A 183 17.46 0.08 7.39
C LYS A 183 17.42 -0.48 5.96
N THR A 184 18.09 -1.59 5.71
CA THR A 184 18.19 -2.23 4.39
C THR A 184 17.37 -3.52 4.27
N SER A 185 16.65 -3.90 5.30
CA SER A 185 15.79 -5.08 5.24
C SER A 185 14.68 -4.89 4.21
N LEU A 186 14.44 -5.93 3.42
CA LEU A 186 13.31 -6.01 2.50
C LEU A 186 12.19 -6.75 3.20
N GLU A 187 11.16 -6.02 3.56
CA GLU A 187 9.96 -6.53 4.18
C GLU A 187 8.83 -6.66 3.16
N THR A 188 7.89 -7.56 3.41
CA THR A 188 6.65 -7.62 2.62
C THR A 188 5.62 -6.69 3.25
N PHE A 189 4.95 -5.93 2.41
CA PHE A 189 3.87 -5.05 2.80
C PHE A 189 2.71 -5.24 1.83
N GLU A 190 1.58 -5.65 2.36
CA GLU A 190 0.36 -5.89 1.59
C GLU A 190 -0.76 -5.03 2.17
N MET A 191 -1.65 -4.61 1.30
CA MET A 191 -2.83 -3.86 1.67
C MET A 191 -4.06 -4.51 1.07
N THR A 192 -5.15 -4.44 1.80
CA THR A 192 -6.49 -4.70 1.30
C THR A 192 -7.41 -3.56 1.68
N LEU A 193 -8.48 -3.40 0.94
CA LEU A 193 -9.54 -2.44 1.22
C LEU A 193 -10.87 -3.11 0.98
N ASP A 194 -11.64 -3.29 2.02
CA ASP A 194 -12.98 -3.85 1.98
C ASP A 194 -14.02 -2.78 2.33
N ASN A 195 -15.28 -3.17 2.39
CA ASN A 195 -16.35 -2.29 2.83
C ASN A 195 -16.56 -1.06 1.92
N ILE A 196 -16.41 -1.23 0.62
CA ILE A 196 -16.68 -0.19 -0.38
C ILE A 196 -18.10 -0.39 -0.92
N ARG A 197 -19.06 0.33 -0.36
CA ARG A 197 -20.47 0.26 -0.77
C ARG A 197 -20.69 1.05 -2.06
N VAL A 198 -21.42 0.46 -2.99
CA VAL A 198 -21.82 1.10 -4.24
C VAL A 198 -23.34 1.20 -4.27
N ASP A 199 -23.87 2.42 -4.31
CA ASP A 199 -25.32 2.63 -4.41
C ASP A 199 -25.84 2.23 -5.80
N PHE A 200 -27.10 1.82 -5.87
CA PHE A 200 -27.75 1.65 -7.15
C PHE A 200 -27.84 2.99 -7.90
N PRO A 201 -27.67 2.99 -9.24
CA PRO A 201 -27.51 4.24 -9.97
C PRO A 201 -28.77 5.11 -9.96
N ASN A 202 -28.56 6.40 -9.77
CA ASN A 202 -29.54 7.43 -10.01
C ASN A 202 -29.07 8.29 -11.20
N ASN A 203 -29.84 8.31 -12.28
CA ASN A 203 -29.47 8.98 -13.55
C ASN A 203 -28.10 8.55 -14.11
N GLY A 204 -27.72 7.27 -13.93
CA GLY A 204 -26.46 6.72 -14.43
C GLY A 204 -25.25 7.02 -13.57
N VAL A 205 -25.44 7.55 -12.38
CA VAL A 205 -24.40 7.83 -11.37
C VAL A 205 -24.67 7.02 -10.13
N SER A 206 -23.66 6.31 -9.61
CA SER A 206 -23.70 5.64 -8.32
C SER A 206 -22.74 6.32 -7.36
N ASN A 207 -23.22 6.67 -6.18
CA ASN A 207 -22.33 7.06 -5.09
C ASN A 207 -21.60 5.82 -4.57
N VAL A 208 -20.35 6.03 -4.16
CA VAL A 208 -19.52 4.99 -3.57
C VAL A 208 -19.03 5.50 -2.22
N GLU A 209 -19.31 4.73 -1.19
CA GLU A 209 -19.03 5.11 0.19
C GLU A 209 -18.16 4.08 0.88
N PHE A 210 -17.34 4.52 1.81
CA PHE A 210 -16.58 3.64 2.68
C PHE A 210 -17.41 3.35 3.94
N LEU A 211 -17.61 2.06 4.25
CA LEU A 211 -18.32 1.62 5.45
C LEU A 211 -17.35 1.43 6.63
N GLY A 212 -16.38 2.32 6.75
CA GLY A 212 -15.41 2.37 7.83
C GLY A 212 -15.60 3.63 8.66
N GLY A 213 -15.42 3.51 9.96
CA GLY A 213 -15.49 4.64 10.86
C GLY A 213 -14.54 4.44 12.04
N ARG A 214 -14.03 5.52 12.57
CA ARG A 214 -13.31 5.55 13.85
C ARG A 214 -13.94 6.59 14.76
N PRO A 215 -13.76 6.48 16.08
CA PRO A 215 -14.12 7.56 16.97
C PRO A 215 -13.37 8.84 16.55
N ASP A 216 -14.07 9.97 16.63
CA ASP A 216 -13.44 11.27 16.47
C ASP A 216 -12.41 11.48 17.58
N ILE A 217 -11.31 12.20 17.27
CA ILE A 217 -10.24 12.44 18.25
C ILE A 217 -10.63 13.45 19.33
N TRP A 218 -11.65 14.28 19.06
CA TRP A 218 -12.12 15.31 19.97
C TRP A 218 -13.43 14.92 20.65
N ASP A 219 -14.28 14.12 19.99
CA ASP A 219 -15.51 13.59 20.53
C ASP A 219 -15.63 12.08 20.23
N GLU A 220 -15.17 11.25 21.16
CA GLU A 220 -15.21 9.79 21.04
C GLU A 220 -16.62 9.20 20.86
N THR A 221 -17.68 10.00 21.03
CA THR A 221 -19.07 9.58 20.78
C THR A 221 -19.49 9.72 19.32
N GLU A 222 -18.75 10.46 18.54
CA GLU A 222 -18.95 10.61 17.10
C GLU A 222 -18.04 9.68 16.30
N LEU A 223 -18.51 9.24 15.14
CA LEU A 223 -17.72 8.43 14.21
C LEU A 223 -17.43 9.24 12.97
N VAL A 224 -16.15 9.36 12.65
CA VAL A 224 -15.69 9.93 11.38
C VAL A 224 -15.48 8.83 10.36
N THR A 225 -15.90 9.07 9.12
CA THR A 225 -15.68 8.14 8.02
C THR A 225 -14.21 8.05 7.68
N VAL A 226 -13.71 6.84 7.58
CA VAL A 226 -12.31 6.56 7.17
C VAL A 226 -12.29 5.60 6.00
N VAL A 227 -11.23 5.62 5.22
CA VAL A 227 -10.96 4.59 4.21
C VAL A 227 -10.41 3.36 4.93
N PRO A 228 -11.15 2.23 4.99
CA PRO A 228 -10.84 1.11 5.89
C PRO A 228 -9.75 0.19 5.32
N PHE A 229 -8.56 0.71 5.06
CA PHE A 229 -7.42 -0.11 4.67
C PHE A 229 -7.02 -1.09 5.77
N ALA A 230 -6.74 -2.32 5.39
CA ALA A 230 -6.09 -3.29 6.25
C ALA A 230 -4.68 -3.59 5.73
N TYR A 231 -3.77 -3.83 6.66
CA TYR A 231 -2.35 -4.00 6.38
C TYR A 231 -1.83 -5.34 6.84
N ASN A 232 -0.93 -5.90 6.05
CA ASN A 232 -0.13 -7.06 6.40
C ASN A 232 1.35 -6.71 6.19
N TYR A 233 2.05 -6.41 7.29
CA TYR A 233 3.46 -6.01 7.28
C TYR A 233 4.32 -7.03 7.99
N SER A 234 5.25 -7.63 7.29
CA SER A 234 6.02 -8.76 7.80
C SER A 234 6.85 -8.45 9.06
N ALA A 235 7.36 -7.23 9.19
CA ALA A 235 8.09 -6.83 10.39
C ALA A 235 7.15 -6.71 11.61
N TRP A 236 5.97 -6.12 11.43
CA TRP A 236 4.95 -6.07 12.48
C TRP A 236 4.46 -7.46 12.89
N ASN A 237 4.26 -8.33 11.91
CA ASN A 237 3.82 -9.70 12.20
C ASN A 237 4.84 -10.45 13.07
N ARG A 238 6.13 -10.30 12.82
CA ARG A 238 7.15 -10.92 13.67
C ARG A 238 7.13 -10.39 15.10
N LEU A 239 6.96 -9.08 15.27
CA LEU A 239 6.82 -8.49 16.61
C LEU A 239 5.55 -9.00 17.29
N LYS A 240 4.45 -9.02 16.57
CA LYS A 240 3.16 -9.49 17.06
C LYS A 240 3.21 -10.96 17.50
N GLU A 241 3.88 -11.83 16.75
CA GLU A 241 4.10 -13.23 17.15
C GLU A 241 4.83 -13.35 18.50
N LEU A 242 5.81 -12.47 18.77
CA LEU A 242 6.51 -12.43 20.06
C LEU A 242 5.61 -11.96 21.20
N LEU A 243 4.76 -10.96 20.93
CA LEU A 243 3.79 -10.44 21.90
C LEU A 243 2.71 -11.48 22.21
N ASP A 244 2.16 -12.12 21.18
CA ASP A 244 1.10 -13.13 21.31
C ASP A 244 1.60 -14.40 22.02
N ALA A 245 2.87 -14.74 21.90
CA ALA A 245 3.49 -15.86 22.64
C ALA A 245 3.55 -15.59 24.15
N GLY A 246 3.60 -14.33 24.56
CA GLY A 246 3.53 -13.90 25.97
C GLY A 246 4.74 -14.28 26.83
N ASP A 247 5.82 -14.78 26.22
CA ASP A 247 7.04 -15.22 26.90
C ASP A 247 8.24 -14.28 26.67
N ASN A 248 8.03 -13.19 25.94
CA ASN A 248 9.05 -12.19 25.62
C ASN A 248 8.78 -10.86 26.32
N GLU A 249 9.27 -10.73 27.55
CA GLU A 249 9.11 -9.51 28.34
C GLU A 249 9.70 -8.28 27.64
N LEU A 250 10.81 -8.44 26.90
CA LEU A 250 11.45 -7.34 26.18
C LEU A 250 10.58 -6.81 25.04
N ALA A 251 9.91 -7.68 24.29
CA ALA A 251 9.02 -7.23 23.20
C ALA A 251 7.88 -6.39 23.75
N GLN A 252 7.29 -6.81 24.88
CA GLN A 252 6.24 -6.04 25.54
C GLN A 252 6.77 -4.71 26.09
N GLU A 253 7.92 -4.72 26.75
CA GLU A 253 8.55 -3.51 27.27
C GLU A 253 8.81 -2.48 26.17
N TYR A 254 9.32 -2.92 25.00
CA TYR A 254 9.58 -1.99 23.88
C TYR A 254 8.30 -1.37 23.31
N VAL A 255 7.24 -2.15 23.21
CA VAL A 255 5.93 -1.62 22.76
C VAL A 255 5.35 -0.67 23.80
N ASP A 256 5.48 -0.95 25.09
CA ASP A 256 5.02 -0.08 26.16
C ASP A 256 5.76 1.28 26.17
N TYR A 257 6.99 1.32 25.69
CA TYR A 257 7.73 2.55 25.41
C TYR A 257 7.37 3.22 24.07
N GLY A 258 6.38 2.72 23.36
CA GLY A 258 5.89 3.27 22.10
C GLY A 258 6.62 2.78 20.84
N ALA A 259 7.55 1.84 20.97
CA ALA A 259 8.25 1.25 19.84
C ALA A 259 7.37 0.20 19.15
N THR A 260 6.45 0.63 18.35
CA THR A 260 5.59 -0.24 17.54
C THR A 260 5.95 -0.18 16.06
N LEU A 261 5.57 -1.21 15.31
CA LEU A 261 5.62 -1.25 13.85
C LEU A 261 4.24 -1.50 13.23
N ASP A 262 3.19 -1.32 14.04
CA ASP A 262 1.82 -1.43 13.57
C ASP A 262 1.54 -0.35 12.51
N PRO A 263 1.27 -0.72 11.23
CA PRO A 263 1.03 0.27 10.21
C PRO A 263 -0.12 1.23 10.54
N THR A 264 -1.09 0.80 11.32
CA THR A 264 -2.24 1.64 11.70
C THR A 264 -1.85 2.82 12.59
N GLN A 265 -0.68 2.76 13.23
CA GLN A 265 -0.17 3.86 14.05
C GLN A 265 0.57 4.92 13.22
N TYR A 266 0.99 4.58 12.02
CA TYR A 266 1.78 5.45 11.15
C TYR A 266 1.05 5.91 9.90
N LEU A 267 0.00 5.21 9.50
CA LEU A 267 -0.74 5.47 8.27
C LEU A 267 -2.17 5.89 8.62
N PHE A 268 -2.34 7.18 8.88
CA PHE A 268 -3.64 7.76 9.12
C PHE A 268 -4.25 8.28 7.82
N TYR A 269 -5.51 7.95 7.60
CA TYR A 269 -6.33 8.52 6.53
C TYR A 269 -7.74 8.69 7.10
N SER A 270 -8.01 9.85 7.47
CA SER A 270 -9.35 10.18 7.91
C SER A 270 -9.77 11.49 7.31
N GLY A 271 -11.05 11.65 7.22
CA GLY A 271 -11.61 12.97 7.20
C GLY A 271 -11.12 13.74 8.41
N ILE A 272 -10.97 15.02 8.28
CA ILE A 272 -10.36 15.89 9.25
C ILE A 272 -11.42 16.83 9.76
N ASP A 273 -11.22 17.21 11.01
CA ASP A 273 -11.97 18.25 11.67
C ASP A 273 -12.04 19.50 10.80
N GLU A 274 -13.25 19.95 10.48
CA GLU A 274 -13.52 21.14 9.69
C GLU A 274 -12.84 22.39 10.26
N ASP A 275 -12.64 22.47 11.56
CA ASP A 275 -12.03 23.60 12.25
C ASP A 275 -10.53 23.75 11.95
N TYR A 276 -9.89 22.70 11.43
CA TYR A 276 -8.46 22.74 11.09
C TYR A 276 -8.20 23.30 9.68
N TRP A 277 -9.25 23.55 8.88
CA TRP A 277 -9.12 23.87 7.47
C TRP A 277 -9.67 25.26 7.12
N GLU A 278 -8.92 26.25 7.48
CA GLU A 278 -9.21 27.60 7.05
C GLU A 278 -9.20 27.77 5.51
N ASP A 279 -8.63 26.79 4.78
CA ASP A 279 -8.42 26.87 3.33
C ASP A 279 -9.45 26.10 2.49
N GLY A 280 -10.42 25.42 3.07
CA GLY A 280 -11.46 24.67 2.35
C GLY A 280 -10.96 23.49 1.51
N ASN A 281 -9.78 22.95 1.83
CA ASN A 281 -9.17 21.81 1.13
C ASN A 281 -9.61 20.45 1.70
N TRP A 282 -10.40 20.47 2.75
CA TRP A 282 -10.91 19.24 3.33
C TRP A 282 -11.96 18.59 2.43
N MET A 283 -11.95 17.28 2.38
CA MET A 283 -12.95 16.51 1.68
C MET A 283 -13.22 15.19 2.40
N GLU A 284 -14.49 14.85 2.57
CA GLU A 284 -14.87 13.54 3.04
C GLU A 284 -14.40 12.44 2.07
N PRO A 285 -13.99 11.29 2.59
CA PRO A 285 -13.71 10.13 1.75
C PRO A 285 -14.96 9.74 0.97
N GLN A 286 -14.91 9.85 -0.35
CA GLN A 286 -16.03 9.53 -1.22
C GLN A 286 -15.58 8.99 -2.57
N GLY A 287 -16.47 8.27 -3.22
CA GLY A 287 -16.27 7.77 -4.57
C GLY A 287 -17.51 7.95 -5.43
N VAL A 288 -17.29 7.90 -6.74
CA VAL A 288 -18.36 7.98 -7.76
C VAL A 288 -18.09 6.98 -8.87
N LEU A 289 -19.12 6.22 -9.22
CA LEU A 289 -19.11 5.31 -10.36
C LEU A 289 -20.02 5.87 -11.45
N THR A 290 -19.44 6.14 -12.62
CA THR A 290 -20.15 6.63 -13.81
C THR A 290 -19.66 5.93 -15.07
N GLY A 291 -20.53 5.22 -15.78
CA GLY A 291 -20.17 4.58 -17.04
C GLY A 291 -18.98 3.63 -16.90
N ASN A 292 -17.85 4.03 -17.45
CA ASN A 292 -16.59 3.28 -17.41
C ASN A 292 -15.55 3.88 -16.46
N LYS A 293 -15.95 4.80 -15.56
CA LYS A 293 -15.07 5.42 -14.57
C LYS A 293 -15.54 5.16 -13.15
N LEU A 294 -14.61 4.75 -12.29
CA LEU A 294 -14.75 4.71 -10.84
C LEU A 294 -13.69 5.60 -10.24
N THR A 295 -14.10 6.64 -9.55
CA THR A 295 -13.20 7.62 -8.96
C THR A 295 -13.38 7.70 -7.46
N PHE A 296 -12.28 8.00 -6.75
CA PHE A 296 -12.31 8.28 -5.32
C PHE A 296 -11.50 9.53 -5.04
N GLN A 297 -11.88 10.22 -3.97
CA GLN A 297 -11.09 11.29 -3.40
C GLN A 297 -11.19 11.27 -1.88
N PHE A 298 -10.07 11.55 -1.23
CA PHE A 298 -9.98 11.66 0.22
C PHE A 298 -8.69 12.38 0.61
N ASN A 299 -8.66 12.85 1.83
CA ASN A 299 -7.46 13.39 2.41
C ASN A 299 -6.68 12.27 3.10
N PHE A 300 -5.37 12.39 3.08
CA PHE A 300 -4.47 11.57 3.85
C PHE A 300 -3.80 12.45 4.89
N ASP A 301 -4.13 12.25 6.13
CA ASP A 301 -3.51 12.94 7.24
C ASP A 301 -2.32 12.12 7.73
N HIS A 302 -1.18 12.77 7.72
CA HIS A 302 0.05 12.13 8.18
C HIS A 302 0.98 13.18 8.77
N TYR A 303 1.48 12.91 9.95
CA TYR A 303 2.36 13.84 10.69
C TYR A 303 3.55 14.32 9.85
N SER A 304 4.22 13.41 9.16
CA SER A 304 5.37 13.74 8.31
C SER A 304 5.00 14.33 6.95
N ALA A 305 3.73 14.35 6.61
CA ALA A 305 3.28 15.07 5.41
C ALA A 305 3.22 16.58 5.62
N GLY A 306 3.34 17.06 6.86
CA GLY A 306 3.31 18.47 7.19
C GLY A 306 1.98 19.15 6.89
N GLY A 307 0.92 18.38 6.82
CA GLY A 307 -0.42 18.82 6.46
C GLY A 307 -1.12 17.74 5.63
N TYR A 308 -2.30 18.06 5.15
CA TYR A 308 -3.16 17.09 4.51
C TYR A 308 -2.80 16.86 3.06
N SER A 309 -2.53 15.61 2.76
CA SER A 309 -2.37 15.19 1.37
C SER A 309 -3.73 14.96 0.74
N ILE A 310 -3.88 15.40 -0.50
CA ILE A 310 -5.07 15.16 -1.30
C ILE A 310 -4.80 13.96 -2.20
N ILE A 311 -5.60 12.91 -2.04
CA ILE A 311 -5.51 11.70 -2.86
C ILE A 311 -6.71 11.64 -3.78
N ARG A 312 -6.42 11.49 -5.08
CA ARG A 312 -7.44 11.27 -6.12
C ARG A 312 -7.10 10.01 -6.89
N VAL A 313 -8.05 9.09 -6.93
CA VAL A 313 -7.91 7.77 -7.57
C VAL A 313 -8.86 7.69 -8.76
N GLU A 314 -8.38 7.18 -9.87
CA GLU A 314 -9.18 6.92 -11.06
C GLU A 314 -8.92 5.49 -11.58
N TYR A 315 -10.00 4.74 -11.67
CA TYR A 315 -10.08 3.51 -12.43
C TYR A 315 -10.83 3.78 -13.72
N THR A 316 -10.30 3.33 -14.85
CA THR A 316 -10.95 3.51 -16.14
C THR A 316 -10.96 2.17 -16.89
N LEU A 317 -12.14 1.70 -17.27
CA LEU A 317 -12.28 0.51 -18.12
C LEU A 317 -11.98 0.91 -19.57
N SER A 318 -11.24 0.04 -20.27
CA SER A 318 -11.08 0.16 -21.72
C SER A 318 -12.42 -0.10 -22.41
N GLU A 319 -12.70 0.64 -23.47
CA GLU A 319 -13.87 0.41 -24.33
C GLU A 319 -13.77 -0.94 -25.05
#